data_2c6f1e248c88e3c66869f0c539fa714e
#
_entry.id   2c6f1e248c88e3c66869f0c539fa714e
#
_cell.length_a   1.000
_cell.length_b   1.000
_cell.length_c   1.000
_cell.angle_alpha   90.00
_cell.angle_beta   90.00
_cell.angle_gamma   90.00
#
_symmetry.space_group_name_H-M   'P 1'
#
loop_
_entity.id
_entity.type
_entity.pdbx_description
1 polymer ?
#
loop_
_entity_poly.entity_id
_entity_poly.type
_entity_poly.pdbx_seq_one_letter_code
_entity_poly.pdbx_strand_id
1 'polypeptide(L)'
;MLITSSYKMKLTGDLTALETSIKLYREALRMLIPIINDNWDLLDECRYVNQKYNLIEKWVHNTKTNQSMYDFDEQFPKFPTYLRRSVVAKALGIVSSYRSNLENWEKSKKGQIPQLSLTHYAYPAYYKGNLFRNFDPIRQTIELKVFKNGDWVYEVYQLKTSDCTYYKTYLTDKKQNVPVIQKKGRRFYAAFSYEDEVSLVKEDSISKICAVDLGLGKDATCSIMDKDGTVYARKFISFSKEHDRLDTQLGRIKRNQKQGSYHNKTLWRKIAGISQDIADKTVKAIFEFGIEHNIDVFVLEYLDFKGKNTVKRTHFWRYRRIYKVLTRKAHESGLRVAIVNARNTSRLAFDGSGWSKRGREITPNTPYSIMQFATGKIYNADLNASYNIGARYFIKHLLKTVTVTQRLALEAKVPWVSKRSTCTLSNLINLRSELTVLTARTQA
;
A
#
# COMPACT_ATOMS: atom_id res chain seq x y z
N MET A 1 -15.88 -5.86 6.02
CA MET A 1 -15.00 -4.88 5.32
C MET A 1 -14.86 -5.33 3.88
N LEU A 2 -15.07 -4.40 2.91
CA LEU A 2 -14.85 -4.71 1.49
C LEU A 2 -13.36 -4.58 1.16
N ILE A 3 -12.77 -5.63 0.61
CA ILE A 3 -11.39 -5.66 0.15
C ILE A 3 -11.38 -5.79 -1.36
N THR A 4 -10.62 -4.93 -2.04
CA THR A 4 -10.43 -5.03 -3.48
C THR A 4 -9.00 -5.48 -3.78
N SER A 5 -8.88 -6.63 -4.44
CA SER A 5 -7.62 -7.16 -4.95
C SER A 5 -7.59 -7.13 -6.47
N SER A 6 -6.43 -7.17 -7.10
CA SER A 6 -6.33 -7.24 -8.56
C SER A 6 -5.42 -8.37 -9.00
N TYR A 7 -5.83 -9.10 -10.01
CA TYR A 7 -5.07 -10.15 -10.64
C TYR A 7 -4.91 -9.90 -12.14
N LYS A 8 -3.72 -10.17 -12.67
CA LYS A 8 -3.38 -9.90 -14.08
C LYS A 8 -3.23 -11.22 -14.82
N MET A 9 -4.11 -11.43 -15.79
CA MET A 9 -4.04 -12.57 -16.70
C MET A 9 -3.30 -12.14 -17.96
N LYS A 10 -2.22 -12.85 -18.30
CA LYS A 10 -1.41 -12.55 -19.49
C LYS A 10 -2.15 -12.94 -20.76
N LEU A 11 -2.25 -12.00 -21.69
CA LEU A 11 -2.77 -12.22 -23.04
C LEU A 11 -1.64 -12.70 -23.96
N THR A 12 -1.96 -13.63 -24.86
CA THR A 12 -1.05 -14.19 -25.87
C THR A 12 -1.74 -14.28 -27.23
N GLY A 13 -0.98 -14.44 -28.30
CA GLY A 13 -1.46 -14.40 -29.69
C GLY A 13 -0.97 -13.14 -30.42
N ASP A 14 -1.64 -12.78 -31.50
CA ASP A 14 -1.40 -11.50 -32.18
C ASP A 14 -2.02 -10.35 -31.39
N LEU A 15 -1.17 -9.47 -30.87
CA LEU A 15 -1.56 -8.37 -30.01
C LEU A 15 -1.52 -7.01 -30.72
N THR A 16 -1.34 -6.99 -32.04
CA THR A 16 -1.17 -5.78 -32.85
C THR A 16 -2.42 -4.89 -32.81
N ALA A 17 -3.59 -5.49 -33.03
CA ALA A 17 -4.87 -4.75 -32.97
C ALA A 17 -5.15 -4.18 -31.57
N LEU A 18 -4.75 -4.91 -30.52
CA LEU A 18 -4.89 -4.44 -29.14
C LEU A 18 -3.94 -3.28 -28.83
N GLU A 19 -2.72 -3.31 -29.37
CA GLU A 19 -1.78 -2.20 -29.26
C GLU A 19 -2.29 -0.94 -29.96
N THR A 20 -2.85 -1.09 -31.17
CA THR A 20 -3.48 0.01 -31.92
C THR A 20 -4.66 0.60 -31.15
N SER A 21 -5.53 -0.24 -30.58
CA SER A 21 -6.67 0.20 -29.75
C SER A 21 -6.23 1.02 -28.52
N ILE A 22 -5.17 0.59 -27.83
CA ILE A 22 -4.60 1.33 -26.70
C ILE A 22 -3.99 2.67 -27.15
N LYS A 23 -3.42 2.72 -28.35
CA LYS A 23 -2.86 3.96 -28.93
C LYS A 23 -4.00 4.95 -29.20
N LEU A 24 -5.07 4.52 -29.88
CA LEU A 24 -6.25 5.35 -30.13
C LEU A 24 -6.90 5.84 -28.81
N TYR A 25 -7.02 4.97 -27.82
CA TYR A 25 -7.49 5.36 -26.49
C TYR A 25 -6.67 6.50 -25.87
N ARG A 26 -5.34 6.47 -26.02
CA ARG A 26 -4.45 7.51 -25.50
C ARG A 26 -4.49 8.79 -26.30
N GLU A 27 -4.71 8.71 -27.60
CA GLU A 27 -4.91 9.88 -28.47
C GLU A 27 -6.22 10.58 -28.09
N ALA A 28 -7.30 9.84 -27.92
CA ALA A 28 -8.58 10.35 -27.42
C ALA A 28 -8.44 10.98 -26.02
N LEU A 29 -7.68 10.35 -25.13
CA LEU A 29 -7.38 10.91 -23.81
C LEU A 29 -6.62 12.24 -23.89
N ARG A 30 -5.63 12.34 -24.81
CA ARG A 30 -4.84 13.56 -25.04
C ARG A 30 -5.71 14.70 -25.53
N MET A 31 -6.70 14.43 -26.36
CA MET A 31 -7.67 15.41 -26.81
C MET A 31 -8.60 15.88 -25.66
N LEU A 32 -9.10 14.96 -24.83
CA LEU A 32 -10.09 15.30 -23.80
C LEU A 32 -9.50 16.06 -22.59
N ILE A 33 -8.24 15.85 -22.25
CA ILE A 33 -7.63 16.50 -21.08
C ILE A 33 -7.69 18.05 -21.18
N PRO A 34 -7.24 18.70 -22.25
CA PRO A 34 -7.37 20.15 -22.37
C PRO A 34 -8.82 20.61 -22.41
N ILE A 35 -9.69 19.93 -23.18
CA ILE A 35 -11.14 20.27 -23.25
C ILE A 35 -11.75 20.33 -21.85
N ILE A 36 -11.50 19.31 -21.01
CA ILE A 36 -12.01 19.23 -19.64
C ILE A 36 -11.38 20.30 -18.75
N ASN A 37 -10.08 20.57 -18.93
CA ASN A 37 -9.39 21.58 -18.11
C ASN A 37 -9.87 23.00 -18.43
N ASP A 38 -10.07 23.32 -19.70
CA ASP A 38 -10.47 24.66 -20.16
C ASP A 38 -11.94 24.98 -19.81
N ASN A 39 -12.77 23.95 -19.68
CA ASN A 39 -14.18 24.06 -19.26
C ASN A 39 -14.42 23.60 -17.81
N TRP A 40 -13.39 23.67 -16.95
CA TRP A 40 -13.48 23.15 -15.58
C TRP A 40 -14.55 23.86 -14.75
N ASP A 41 -14.71 25.15 -14.91
CA ASP A 41 -15.67 25.94 -14.11
C ASP A 41 -17.10 25.45 -14.34
N LEU A 42 -17.50 25.12 -15.57
CA LEU A 42 -18.80 24.50 -15.87
C LEU A 42 -18.97 23.11 -15.24
N LEU A 43 -17.86 22.38 -15.12
CA LEU A 43 -17.88 21.06 -14.47
C LEU A 43 -17.94 21.18 -12.94
N ASP A 44 -17.38 22.25 -12.38
CA ASP A 44 -17.37 22.44 -10.92
C ASP A 44 -18.75 22.81 -10.37
N GLU A 45 -19.60 23.46 -11.18
CA GLU A 45 -21.02 23.69 -10.87
C GLU A 45 -21.85 22.40 -10.76
N CYS A 46 -21.38 21.30 -11.38
CA CYS A 46 -22.08 20.02 -11.33
C CYS A 46 -21.94 19.36 -9.94
N ARG A 47 -23.07 19.15 -9.27
CA ARG A 47 -23.15 18.52 -7.94
C ARG A 47 -22.69 17.06 -7.91
N TYR A 48 -22.98 16.30 -8.97
CA TYR A 48 -22.71 14.86 -9.05
C TYR A 48 -21.76 14.52 -10.20
N VAL A 49 -20.91 13.51 -10.00
CA VAL A 49 -19.94 13.04 -11.01
C VAL A 49 -20.63 12.61 -12.31
N ASN A 50 -21.82 12.00 -12.24
CA ASN A 50 -22.56 11.59 -13.43
C ASN A 50 -23.03 12.79 -14.27
N GLN A 51 -23.30 13.93 -13.65
CA GLN A 51 -23.62 15.17 -14.38
C GLN A 51 -22.41 15.66 -15.16
N LYS A 52 -21.22 15.61 -14.55
CA LYS A 52 -19.95 15.94 -15.22
C LYS A 52 -19.70 15.03 -16.44
N TYR A 53 -19.93 13.72 -16.30
CA TYR A 53 -19.79 12.79 -17.42
C TYR A 53 -20.76 13.10 -18.55
N ASN A 54 -22.02 13.33 -18.24
CA ASN A 54 -23.05 13.64 -19.24
C ASN A 54 -22.78 14.97 -19.95
N LEU A 55 -22.25 15.97 -19.24
CA LEU A 55 -21.90 17.25 -19.82
C LEU A 55 -20.71 17.12 -20.79
N ILE A 56 -19.66 16.39 -20.40
CA ILE A 56 -18.51 16.12 -21.28
C ILE A 56 -18.94 15.32 -22.51
N GLU A 57 -19.81 14.30 -22.35
CA GLU A 57 -20.35 13.53 -23.47
C GLU A 57 -21.10 14.43 -24.47
N LYS A 58 -21.90 15.41 -24.00
CA LYS A 58 -22.57 16.39 -24.86
C LYS A 58 -21.58 17.26 -25.65
N TRP A 59 -20.45 17.63 -25.08
CA TRP A 59 -19.45 18.44 -25.77
C TRP A 59 -18.75 17.70 -26.91
N VAL A 60 -18.62 16.38 -26.82
CA VAL A 60 -17.74 15.59 -27.71
C VAL A 60 -18.50 14.58 -28.59
N HIS A 61 -19.80 14.39 -28.40
CA HIS A 61 -20.56 13.37 -29.12
C HIS A 61 -21.80 13.92 -29.80
N ASN A 62 -21.88 13.71 -31.12
CA ASN A 62 -23.04 14.04 -31.93
C ASN A 62 -24.15 13.02 -31.72
N THR A 63 -25.38 13.51 -31.51
CA THR A 63 -26.60 12.72 -31.48
C THR A 63 -27.68 13.40 -32.36
N LYS A 64 -28.79 12.77 -32.54
CA LYS A 64 -29.93 13.39 -33.28
C LYS A 64 -30.39 14.72 -32.68
N THR A 65 -30.19 14.91 -31.37
CA THR A 65 -30.68 16.08 -30.60
C THR A 65 -29.55 16.93 -30.03
N ASN A 66 -28.29 16.57 -30.26
CA ASN A 66 -27.13 17.29 -29.73
C ASN A 66 -26.01 17.38 -30.78
N GLN A 67 -25.64 18.58 -31.13
CA GLN A 67 -24.46 18.84 -31.92
C GLN A 67 -23.26 19.04 -30.95
N SER A 68 -22.17 18.31 -31.16
CA SER A 68 -20.98 18.42 -30.34
C SER A 68 -20.26 19.74 -30.55
N MET A 69 -19.62 20.26 -29.51
CA MET A 69 -18.80 21.49 -29.58
C MET A 69 -17.39 21.19 -30.10
N TYR A 70 -16.95 19.95 -30.03
CA TYR A 70 -15.61 19.48 -30.39
C TYR A 70 -15.71 18.31 -31.37
N ASP A 71 -14.75 18.22 -32.26
CA ASP A 71 -14.67 17.27 -33.40
C ASP A 71 -14.21 15.85 -33.03
N PHE A 72 -14.54 15.38 -31.83
CA PHE A 72 -14.12 14.06 -31.32
C PHE A 72 -14.61 12.92 -32.23
N ASP A 73 -15.88 12.95 -32.65
CA ASP A 73 -16.44 11.89 -33.49
C ASP A 73 -15.84 11.89 -34.92
N GLU A 74 -15.34 13.02 -35.39
CA GLU A 74 -14.63 13.17 -36.68
C GLU A 74 -13.21 12.61 -36.57
N GLN A 75 -12.50 12.92 -35.49
CA GLN A 75 -11.13 12.44 -35.24
C GLN A 75 -11.10 10.94 -34.89
N PHE A 76 -12.15 10.43 -34.25
CA PHE A 76 -12.26 9.03 -33.82
C PHE A 76 -13.54 8.38 -34.34
N PRO A 77 -13.64 8.14 -35.66
CA PRO A 77 -14.87 7.60 -36.26
C PRO A 77 -15.19 6.22 -35.68
N LYS A 78 -16.50 5.98 -35.45
CA LYS A 78 -17.02 4.74 -34.87
C LYS A 78 -16.47 4.38 -33.50
N PHE A 79 -15.91 5.32 -32.73
CA PHE A 79 -15.32 5.04 -31.42
C PHE A 79 -16.37 4.46 -30.46
N PRO A 80 -16.14 3.27 -29.85
CA PRO A 80 -17.16 2.59 -29.05
C PRO A 80 -17.60 3.43 -27.85
N THR A 81 -18.92 3.57 -27.63
CA THR A 81 -19.49 4.40 -26.57
C THR A 81 -18.91 4.09 -25.19
N TYR A 82 -18.79 2.81 -24.83
CA TYR A 82 -18.22 2.45 -23.51
C TYR A 82 -16.71 2.70 -23.42
N LEU A 83 -15.99 2.69 -24.55
CA LEU A 83 -14.58 3.09 -24.57
C LEU A 83 -14.46 4.60 -24.40
N ARG A 84 -15.34 5.40 -25.06
CA ARG A 84 -15.44 6.85 -24.88
C ARG A 84 -15.72 7.21 -23.42
N ARG A 85 -16.70 6.56 -22.79
CA ARG A 85 -16.99 6.74 -21.35
C ARG A 85 -15.77 6.42 -20.49
N SER A 86 -15.02 5.38 -20.82
CA SER A 86 -13.76 5.04 -20.11
C SER A 86 -12.69 6.14 -20.28
N VAL A 87 -12.57 6.75 -21.47
CA VAL A 87 -11.65 7.87 -21.71
C VAL A 87 -12.10 9.11 -20.94
N VAL A 88 -13.38 9.49 -21.02
CA VAL A 88 -13.96 10.63 -20.30
C VAL A 88 -13.72 10.50 -18.79
N ALA A 89 -14.04 9.34 -18.20
CA ALA A 89 -13.82 9.10 -16.80
C ALA A 89 -12.34 9.23 -16.41
N LYS A 90 -11.45 8.73 -17.27
CA LYS A 90 -10.00 8.83 -17.04
C LYS A 90 -9.49 10.26 -17.16
N ALA A 91 -9.92 10.99 -18.17
CA ALA A 91 -9.54 12.41 -18.40
C ALA A 91 -10.02 13.28 -17.23
N LEU A 92 -11.29 13.16 -16.83
CA LEU A 92 -11.85 13.89 -15.70
C LEU A 92 -11.07 13.61 -14.40
N GLY A 93 -10.70 12.36 -14.13
CA GLY A 93 -9.90 12.00 -12.95
C GLY A 93 -8.48 12.60 -12.98
N ILE A 94 -7.87 12.74 -14.16
CA ILE A 94 -6.55 13.37 -14.33
C ILE A 94 -6.64 14.87 -14.05
N VAL A 95 -7.62 15.55 -14.65
CA VAL A 95 -7.80 17.00 -14.47
C VAL A 95 -8.20 17.32 -13.02
N SER A 96 -9.13 16.58 -12.43
CA SER A 96 -9.52 16.74 -11.03
C SER A 96 -8.32 16.62 -10.08
N SER A 97 -7.47 15.60 -10.30
CA SER A 97 -6.24 15.44 -9.51
C SER A 97 -5.26 16.59 -9.70
N TYR A 98 -5.12 17.08 -10.92
CA TYR A 98 -4.29 18.25 -11.22
C TYR A 98 -4.80 19.51 -10.49
N ARG A 99 -6.11 19.80 -10.59
CA ARG A 99 -6.75 20.95 -9.93
C ARG A 99 -6.59 20.90 -8.41
N SER A 100 -6.85 19.76 -7.79
CA SER A 100 -6.65 19.57 -6.34
C SER A 100 -5.18 19.76 -5.92
N ASN A 101 -4.23 19.29 -6.73
CA ASN A 101 -2.81 19.50 -6.46
C ASN A 101 -2.42 20.98 -6.61
N LEU A 102 -2.99 21.68 -7.59
CA LEU A 102 -2.76 23.10 -7.81
C LEU A 102 -3.26 23.94 -6.62
N GLU A 103 -4.50 23.70 -6.15
CA GLU A 103 -5.03 24.34 -4.96
C GLU A 103 -4.16 24.10 -3.71
N ASN A 104 -3.72 22.87 -3.51
CA ASN A 104 -2.84 22.52 -2.38
C ASN A 104 -1.49 23.23 -2.48
N TRP A 105 -0.98 23.39 -3.70
CA TRP A 105 0.24 24.16 -3.93
C TRP A 105 0.00 25.65 -3.67
N GLU A 106 -1.09 26.23 -4.14
CA GLU A 106 -1.46 27.63 -3.91
C GLU A 106 -1.57 27.97 -2.42
N LYS A 107 -2.17 27.07 -1.62
CA LYS A 107 -2.28 27.21 -0.15
C LYS A 107 -0.93 27.12 0.54
N SER A 108 -0.05 26.25 0.06
CA SER A 108 1.24 25.95 0.73
C SER A 108 2.43 26.72 0.15
N LYS A 109 2.40 27.05 -1.14
CA LYS A 109 3.51 27.60 -1.96
C LYS A 109 4.81 26.79 -1.84
N LYS A 110 4.71 25.48 -1.50
CA LYS A 110 5.87 24.59 -1.31
C LYS A 110 6.05 23.65 -2.49
N GLY A 111 7.30 23.52 -2.95
CA GLY A 111 7.66 22.64 -4.06
C GLY A 111 7.43 23.26 -5.44
N GLN A 112 7.49 22.42 -6.48
CA GLN A 112 7.27 22.85 -7.85
C GLN A 112 5.77 23.03 -8.15
N ILE A 113 5.45 23.98 -9.00
CA ILE A 113 4.07 24.18 -9.49
C ILE A 113 3.61 22.90 -10.21
N PRO A 114 2.45 22.34 -9.88
CA PRO A 114 1.88 21.22 -10.61
C PRO A 114 1.68 21.57 -12.09
N GLN A 115 1.99 20.64 -12.97
CA GLN A 115 1.77 20.79 -14.41
C GLN A 115 0.79 19.74 -14.90
N LEU A 116 -0.16 20.14 -15.74
CA LEU A 116 -1.08 19.23 -16.41
C LEU A 116 -0.35 18.50 -17.54
N SER A 117 -0.13 17.20 -17.36
CA SER A 117 0.50 16.38 -18.40
C SER A 117 -0.53 15.86 -19.39
N LEU A 118 -0.30 16.03 -20.66
CA LEU A 118 -1.11 15.46 -21.74
C LEU A 118 -0.66 14.05 -22.13
N THR A 119 0.53 13.63 -21.68
CA THR A 119 1.09 12.32 -22.01
C THR A 119 0.90 11.37 -20.84
N HIS A 120 -0.04 10.45 -20.95
CA HIS A 120 -0.33 9.45 -19.92
C HIS A 120 -0.21 8.04 -20.46
N TYR A 121 0.42 7.17 -19.67
CA TYR A 121 0.40 5.71 -19.87
C TYR A 121 -0.90 5.11 -19.32
N ALA A 122 -2.04 5.71 -19.69
CA ALA A 122 -3.35 5.23 -19.31
C ALA A 122 -3.74 4.00 -20.11
N TYR A 123 -4.64 3.20 -19.53
CA TYR A 123 -5.13 1.97 -20.10
C TYR A 123 -6.66 1.90 -19.99
N PRO A 124 -7.34 1.37 -21.03
CA PRO A 124 -8.80 1.32 -21.07
C PRO A 124 -9.38 0.29 -20.10
N ALA A 125 -10.47 0.65 -19.45
CA ALA A 125 -11.36 -0.31 -18.78
C ALA A 125 -12.34 -0.90 -19.79
N TYR A 126 -12.47 -2.23 -19.79
CA TYR A 126 -13.26 -2.98 -20.78
C TYR A 126 -14.57 -3.47 -20.15
N TYR A 127 -15.66 -2.80 -20.41
CA TYR A 127 -16.99 -3.14 -19.89
C TYR A 127 -17.53 -4.44 -20.47
N LYS A 128 -18.07 -5.30 -19.60
CA LYS A 128 -18.64 -6.61 -19.97
C LYS A 128 -19.81 -6.44 -20.97
N GLY A 129 -19.85 -7.31 -21.96
CA GLY A 129 -20.86 -7.30 -23.03
C GLY A 129 -20.58 -6.29 -24.15
N ASN A 130 -19.94 -5.15 -23.84
CA ASN A 130 -19.71 -4.06 -24.79
C ASN A 130 -18.28 -3.96 -25.33
N LEU A 131 -17.29 -4.23 -24.48
CA LEU A 131 -15.87 -4.17 -24.85
C LEU A 131 -15.15 -5.51 -24.65
N PHE A 132 -15.62 -6.35 -23.71
CA PHE A 132 -15.19 -7.74 -23.63
C PHE A 132 -16.39 -8.67 -23.43
N ARG A 133 -16.27 -9.90 -23.91
CA ARG A 133 -17.25 -10.97 -23.76
C ARG A 133 -16.54 -12.33 -23.77
N ASN A 134 -17.30 -13.41 -23.56
CA ASN A 134 -16.83 -14.79 -23.66
C ASN A 134 -15.50 -15.04 -22.93
N PHE A 135 -15.39 -14.51 -21.68
CA PHE A 135 -14.28 -14.84 -20.79
C PHE A 135 -14.47 -16.27 -20.28
N ASP A 136 -13.64 -17.17 -20.77
CA ASP A 136 -13.65 -18.60 -20.45
C ASP A 136 -12.28 -19.04 -19.92
N PRO A 137 -12.10 -19.18 -18.59
CA PRO A 137 -10.85 -19.65 -18.00
C PRO A 137 -10.62 -21.16 -18.20
N ILE A 138 -11.63 -21.94 -18.65
CA ILE A 138 -11.47 -23.36 -19.00
C ILE A 138 -10.82 -23.47 -20.37
N ARG A 139 -11.39 -22.81 -21.37
CA ARG A 139 -10.84 -22.71 -22.72
C ARG A 139 -9.67 -21.76 -22.82
N GLN A 140 -9.39 -21.02 -21.74
CA GLN A 140 -8.29 -20.05 -21.63
C GLN A 140 -8.41 -18.91 -22.66
N THR A 141 -9.63 -18.42 -22.89
CA THR A 141 -9.93 -17.41 -23.89
C THR A 141 -10.68 -16.22 -23.31
N ILE A 142 -10.53 -15.09 -23.97
CA ILE A 142 -11.33 -13.87 -23.77
C ILE A 142 -11.50 -13.16 -25.11
N GLU A 143 -12.69 -12.69 -25.41
CA GLU A 143 -12.95 -11.83 -26.57
C GLU A 143 -12.88 -10.37 -26.16
N LEU A 144 -12.09 -9.58 -26.88
CA LEU A 144 -11.91 -8.14 -26.66
C LEU A 144 -12.28 -7.37 -27.93
N LYS A 145 -12.99 -6.26 -27.75
CA LYS A 145 -13.30 -5.34 -28.85
C LYS A 145 -12.07 -4.49 -29.14
N VAL A 146 -11.53 -4.61 -30.34
CA VAL A 146 -10.30 -3.96 -30.78
C VAL A 146 -10.47 -3.28 -32.13
N PHE A 147 -9.64 -2.28 -32.40
CA PHE A 147 -9.59 -1.61 -33.70
C PHE A 147 -8.69 -2.37 -34.66
N LYS A 148 -9.27 -2.83 -35.75
CA LYS A 148 -8.58 -3.60 -36.79
C LYS A 148 -9.14 -3.26 -38.15
N ASN A 149 -8.28 -3.01 -39.14
CA ASN A 149 -8.67 -2.73 -40.53
C ASN A 149 -9.72 -1.62 -40.67
N GLY A 150 -9.60 -0.54 -39.86
CA GLY A 150 -10.51 0.62 -39.95
C GLY A 150 -11.83 0.47 -39.19
N ASP A 151 -12.07 -0.65 -38.49
CA ASP A 151 -13.31 -0.86 -37.72
C ASP A 151 -13.05 -1.50 -36.34
N TRP A 152 -14.05 -1.45 -35.47
CA TRP A 152 -14.04 -2.04 -34.15
C TRP A 152 -14.68 -3.40 -34.14
N VAL A 153 -13.87 -4.46 -34.03
CA VAL A 153 -14.27 -5.88 -34.11
C VAL A 153 -13.94 -6.61 -32.82
N TYR A 154 -14.64 -7.72 -32.57
CA TYR A 154 -14.27 -8.62 -31.47
C TYR A 154 -13.20 -9.63 -31.95
N GLU A 155 -12.12 -9.74 -31.20
CA GLU A 155 -11.07 -10.74 -31.43
C GLU A 155 -10.86 -11.60 -30.19
N VAL A 156 -10.58 -12.89 -30.43
CA VAL A 156 -10.29 -13.87 -29.38
C VAL A 156 -8.80 -13.84 -29.03
N TYR A 157 -8.51 -13.65 -27.75
CA TYR A 157 -7.18 -13.72 -27.21
C TYR A 157 -7.02 -14.92 -26.28
N GLN A 158 -5.86 -15.57 -26.34
CA GLN A 158 -5.52 -16.67 -25.45
C GLN A 158 -5.00 -16.11 -24.12
N LEU A 159 -5.40 -16.76 -23.02
CA LEU A 159 -4.94 -16.48 -21.66
C LEU A 159 -3.88 -17.49 -21.24
N LYS A 160 -2.90 -17.05 -20.47
CA LYS A 160 -1.86 -17.95 -19.97
C LYS A 160 -2.45 -19.01 -19.02
N THR A 161 -2.16 -20.29 -19.24
CA THR A 161 -2.69 -21.45 -18.49
C THR A 161 -2.51 -21.30 -16.97
N SER A 162 -1.31 -20.93 -16.51
CA SER A 162 -1.07 -20.75 -15.06
C SER A 162 -1.93 -19.66 -14.42
N ASP A 163 -2.28 -18.63 -15.18
CA ASP A 163 -3.12 -17.53 -14.69
C ASP A 163 -4.59 -17.98 -14.59
N CYS A 164 -5.05 -18.80 -15.54
CA CYS A 164 -6.37 -19.42 -15.51
C CYS A 164 -6.49 -20.46 -14.39
N THR A 165 -5.45 -21.24 -14.13
CA THR A 165 -5.42 -22.18 -12.99
C THR A 165 -5.55 -21.42 -11.67
N TYR A 166 -4.79 -20.34 -11.48
CA TYR A 166 -4.89 -19.50 -10.29
C TYR A 166 -6.31 -18.90 -10.13
N TYR A 167 -6.90 -18.41 -11.22
CA TYR A 167 -8.26 -17.89 -11.22
C TYR A 167 -9.26 -18.93 -10.73
N LYS A 168 -9.23 -20.15 -11.28
CA LYS A 168 -10.14 -21.23 -10.89
C LYS A 168 -10.01 -21.60 -9.42
N THR A 169 -8.79 -21.59 -8.88
CA THR A 169 -8.52 -22.02 -7.50
C THR A 169 -8.90 -20.96 -6.47
N TYR A 170 -8.73 -19.66 -6.80
CA TYR A 170 -8.76 -18.62 -5.76
C TYR A 170 -9.70 -17.45 -6.03
N LEU A 171 -10.24 -17.31 -7.24
CA LEU A 171 -10.95 -16.10 -7.66
C LEU A 171 -12.37 -16.35 -8.21
N THR A 172 -12.79 -17.59 -8.43
CA THR A 172 -14.07 -17.94 -9.05
C THR A 172 -15.26 -17.42 -8.25
N ASP A 173 -15.20 -17.51 -6.92
CA ASP A 173 -16.29 -17.15 -6.02
C ASP A 173 -16.30 -15.65 -5.65
N LYS A 174 -15.34 -14.88 -6.14
CA LYS A 174 -15.22 -13.46 -5.84
C LYS A 174 -15.96 -12.61 -6.88
N LYS A 175 -16.56 -11.52 -6.42
CA LYS A 175 -17.19 -10.57 -7.33
C LYS A 175 -16.14 -9.92 -8.23
N GLN A 176 -16.23 -10.21 -9.52
CA GLN A 176 -15.30 -9.71 -10.53
C GLN A 176 -15.78 -8.40 -11.11
N ASN A 177 -14.92 -7.39 -11.13
CA ASN A 177 -15.14 -6.10 -11.77
C ASN A 177 -14.55 -6.07 -13.18
N VAL A 178 -14.82 -4.98 -13.92
CA VAL A 178 -14.34 -4.78 -15.29
C VAL A 178 -12.82 -4.81 -15.37
N PRO A 179 -12.21 -5.51 -16.34
CA PRO A 179 -10.78 -5.56 -16.52
C PRO A 179 -10.25 -4.26 -17.13
N VAL A 180 -9.01 -3.93 -16.75
CA VAL A 180 -8.20 -2.92 -17.42
C VAL A 180 -7.17 -3.62 -18.28
N ILE A 181 -7.15 -3.33 -19.57
CA ILE A 181 -6.17 -3.91 -20.49
C ILE A 181 -4.87 -3.13 -20.38
N GLN A 182 -3.80 -3.80 -19.93
CA GLN A 182 -2.52 -3.18 -19.59
C GLN A 182 -1.37 -3.75 -20.43
N LYS A 183 -0.40 -2.89 -20.79
CA LYS A 183 0.88 -3.27 -21.40
C LYS A 183 2.02 -3.07 -20.39
N LYS A 184 2.84 -4.11 -20.17
CA LYS A 184 4.07 -4.03 -19.38
C LYS A 184 5.25 -4.56 -20.18
N GLY A 185 6.11 -3.68 -20.64
CA GLY A 185 7.12 -4.01 -21.64
C GLY A 185 6.45 -4.49 -22.94
N ARG A 186 6.79 -5.68 -23.41
CA ARG A 186 6.20 -6.33 -24.60
C ARG A 186 4.99 -7.22 -24.29
N ARG A 187 4.52 -7.26 -23.03
CA ARG A 187 3.46 -8.18 -22.58
C ARG A 187 2.18 -7.42 -22.31
N PHE A 188 1.05 -8.01 -22.70
CA PHE A 188 -0.29 -7.49 -22.43
C PHE A 188 -0.99 -8.34 -21.38
N TYR A 189 -1.85 -7.70 -20.61
CA TYR A 189 -2.59 -8.32 -19.50
C TYR A 189 -4.01 -7.78 -19.44
N ALA A 190 -4.96 -8.66 -19.20
CA ALA A 190 -6.27 -8.31 -18.67
C ALA A 190 -6.17 -8.29 -17.14
N ALA A 191 -6.21 -7.11 -16.54
CA ALA A 191 -6.12 -6.92 -15.10
C ALA A 191 -7.53 -6.78 -14.52
N PHE A 192 -8.05 -7.84 -13.94
CA PHE A 192 -9.33 -7.86 -13.23
C PHE A 192 -9.15 -7.41 -11.80
N SER A 193 -10.08 -6.64 -11.27
CA SER A 193 -10.21 -6.44 -9.82
C SER A 193 -11.35 -7.30 -9.27
N TYR A 194 -11.13 -7.81 -8.08
CA TYR A 194 -12.03 -8.70 -7.35
C TYR A 194 -12.37 -8.09 -6.02
N GLU A 195 -13.64 -8.11 -5.67
CA GLU A 195 -14.16 -7.68 -4.39
C GLU A 195 -14.42 -8.90 -3.50
N ASP A 196 -14.05 -8.77 -2.23
CA ASP A 196 -14.23 -9.78 -1.22
C ASP A 196 -14.70 -9.12 0.08
N GLU A 197 -15.72 -9.67 0.71
CA GLU A 197 -16.20 -9.20 2.00
C GLU A 197 -15.57 -10.02 3.11
N VAL A 198 -14.77 -9.37 3.94
CA VAL A 198 -14.07 -10.02 5.05
C VAL A 198 -14.54 -9.44 6.38
N SER A 199 -14.83 -10.31 7.33
CA SER A 199 -15.11 -9.96 8.72
C SER A 199 -13.81 -9.87 9.49
N LEU A 200 -13.45 -8.64 9.94
CA LEU A 200 -12.28 -8.46 10.79
C LEU A 200 -12.60 -8.84 12.24
N VAL A 201 -11.60 -9.36 12.97
CA VAL A 201 -11.67 -9.57 14.42
C VAL A 201 -12.23 -8.30 15.09
N LYS A 202 -13.19 -8.46 16.00
CA LYS A 202 -13.79 -7.34 16.75
C LYS A 202 -12.76 -6.71 17.68
N GLU A 203 -12.82 -5.38 17.87
CA GLU A 203 -11.84 -4.67 18.72
C GLU A 203 -11.84 -5.19 20.17
N ASP A 204 -13.02 -5.48 20.70
CA ASP A 204 -13.19 -5.92 22.09
C ASP A 204 -12.73 -7.37 22.33
N SER A 205 -12.61 -8.19 21.28
CA SER A 205 -12.16 -9.58 21.35
C SER A 205 -10.64 -9.73 21.17
N ILE A 206 -9.89 -8.64 20.98
CA ILE A 206 -8.45 -8.70 20.76
C ILE A 206 -7.75 -9.17 22.04
N SER A 207 -7.08 -10.32 21.94
CA SER A 207 -6.35 -10.97 23.01
C SER A 207 -4.85 -11.00 22.80
N LYS A 208 -4.40 -11.27 21.56
CA LYS A 208 -2.99 -11.42 21.21
C LYS A 208 -2.61 -10.57 20.01
N ILE A 209 -1.41 -10.03 20.04
CA ILE A 209 -0.86 -9.23 18.93
C ILE A 209 0.53 -9.73 18.53
N CYS A 210 0.91 -9.46 17.28
CA CYS A 210 2.28 -9.53 16.82
C CYS A 210 2.81 -8.11 16.69
N ALA A 211 3.67 -7.69 17.58
CA ALA A 211 4.37 -6.42 17.53
C ALA A 211 5.63 -6.55 16.68
N VAL A 212 5.80 -5.65 15.71
CA VAL A 212 6.84 -5.73 14.67
C VAL A 212 7.66 -4.45 14.67
N ASP A 213 8.94 -4.58 14.97
CA ASP A 213 9.97 -3.56 14.74
C ASP A 213 10.63 -3.83 13.39
N LEU A 214 10.58 -2.85 12.46
CA LEU A 214 11.20 -2.93 11.14
C LEU A 214 12.55 -2.21 11.15
N GLY A 215 13.62 -2.90 10.79
CA GLY A 215 14.97 -2.38 10.86
C GLY A 215 15.77 -2.48 9.56
N LEU A 216 16.96 -1.87 9.57
CA LEU A 216 17.96 -1.98 8.49
C LEU A 216 19.00 -3.07 8.76
N GLY A 217 19.21 -3.44 10.01
CA GLY A 217 20.15 -4.49 10.42
C GLY A 217 19.50 -5.88 10.42
N LYS A 218 18.32 -5.96 10.97
CA LYS A 218 17.39 -7.07 10.81
C LYS A 218 16.19 -6.56 10.03
N ASP A 219 15.66 -7.34 9.10
CA ASP A 219 14.52 -6.93 8.27
C ASP A 219 13.27 -6.69 9.12
N ALA A 220 13.07 -7.53 10.14
CA ALA A 220 12.08 -7.34 11.17
C ALA A 220 12.44 -8.09 12.47
N THR A 221 11.99 -7.57 13.60
CA THR A 221 11.98 -8.25 14.90
C THR A 221 10.55 -8.29 15.41
N CYS A 222 10.04 -9.49 15.65
CA CYS A 222 8.65 -9.72 16.04
C CYS A 222 8.57 -10.23 17.46
N SER A 223 7.53 -9.81 18.20
CA SER A 223 7.15 -10.40 19.49
C SER A 223 5.65 -10.64 19.54
N ILE A 224 5.24 -11.78 20.07
CA ILE A 224 3.85 -12.11 20.36
C ILE A 224 3.55 -11.73 21.79
N MET A 225 2.53 -10.90 22.01
CA MET A 225 2.19 -10.37 23.32
C MET A 225 0.67 -10.38 23.52
N ASP A 226 0.24 -10.63 24.77
CA ASP A 226 -1.14 -10.45 25.17
C ASP A 226 -1.43 -9.07 25.79
N LYS A 227 -2.70 -8.87 26.15
CA LYS A 227 -3.19 -7.62 26.76
C LYS A 227 -2.57 -7.32 28.13
N ASP A 228 -2.05 -8.32 28.83
CA ASP A 228 -1.47 -8.19 30.18
C ASP A 228 0.05 -7.95 30.11
N GLY A 229 0.62 -7.98 28.90
CA GLY A 229 2.03 -7.72 28.66
C GLY A 229 2.91 -8.97 28.68
N THR A 230 2.30 -10.16 28.73
CA THR A 230 3.04 -11.42 28.65
C THR A 230 3.56 -11.65 27.23
N VAL A 231 4.85 -11.90 27.08
CA VAL A 231 5.50 -12.17 25.80
C VAL A 231 5.68 -13.68 25.60
N TYR A 232 4.93 -14.25 24.66
CA TYR A 232 4.90 -15.71 24.40
C TYR A 232 5.99 -16.18 23.44
N ALA A 233 6.28 -15.40 22.40
CA ALA A 233 7.22 -15.79 21.37
C ALA A 233 7.96 -14.58 20.78
N ARG A 234 9.11 -14.85 20.17
CA ARG A 234 10.02 -13.85 19.57
C ARG A 234 10.61 -14.41 18.30
N LYS A 235 10.78 -13.57 17.28
CA LYS A 235 11.40 -13.97 16.01
C LYS A 235 12.22 -12.84 15.43
N PHE A 236 13.48 -13.15 15.08
CA PHE A 236 14.33 -12.28 14.28
C PHE A 236 14.27 -12.72 12.82
N ILE A 237 13.96 -11.80 11.94
CA ILE A 237 13.86 -12.02 10.49
C ILE A 237 15.00 -11.29 9.82
N SER A 238 15.81 -12.01 9.04
CA SER A 238 16.94 -11.44 8.30
C SER A 238 17.21 -12.25 7.04
N PHE A 239 17.42 -11.56 5.92
CA PHE A 239 17.72 -12.14 4.62
C PHE A 239 19.12 -11.70 4.16
N SER A 240 20.15 -12.11 4.92
CA SER A 240 21.55 -11.71 4.69
C SER A 240 22.02 -11.99 3.26
N LYS A 241 21.71 -13.17 2.70
CA LYS A 241 22.09 -13.52 1.33
C LYS A 241 21.51 -12.55 0.29
N GLU A 242 20.27 -12.10 0.47
CA GLU A 242 19.63 -11.13 -0.41
C GLU A 242 20.24 -9.74 -0.24
N HIS A 243 20.60 -9.35 0.98
CA HIS A 243 21.32 -8.10 1.25
C HIS A 243 22.72 -8.11 0.63
N ASP A 244 23.47 -9.20 0.71
CA ASP A 244 24.78 -9.35 0.05
C ASP A 244 24.66 -9.22 -1.48
N ARG A 245 23.61 -9.81 -2.07
CA ARG A 245 23.30 -9.66 -3.51
C ARG A 245 22.98 -8.21 -3.85
N LEU A 246 22.23 -7.50 -3.00
CA LEU A 246 21.89 -6.08 -3.16
C LEU A 246 23.17 -5.22 -3.13
N ASP A 247 24.00 -5.40 -2.13
CA ASP A 247 25.26 -4.67 -1.95
C ASP A 247 26.24 -4.93 -3.10
N THR A 248 26.30 -6.17 -3.62
CA THR A 248 27.08 -6.51 -4.82
C THR A 248 26.61 -5.71 -6.05
N GLN A 249 25.30 -5.59 -6.30
CA GLN A 249 24.81 -4.81 -7.44
C GLN A 249 25.05 -3.30 -7.26
N LEU A 250 24.91 -2.79 -6.05
CA LEU A 250 25.23 -1.40 -5.71
C LEU A 250 26.72 -1.11 -5.91
N GLY A 251 27.61 -2.04 -5.54
CA GLY A 251 29.04 -1.95 -5.78
C GLY A 251 29.39 -1.90 -7.28
N ARG A 252 28.66 -2.66 -8.13
CA ARG A 252 28.82 -2.60 -9.58
C ARG A 252 28.43 -1.23 -10.15
N ILE A 253 27.32 -0.64 -9.69
CA ILE A 253 26.92 0.71 -10.12
C ILE A 253 27.98 1.73 -9.73
N LYS A 254 28.49 1.69 -8.48
CA LYS A 254 29.54 2.61 -8.03
C LYS A 254 30.80 2.51 -8.92
N ARG A 255 31.22 1.30 -9.30
CA ARG A 255 32.36 1.11 -10.20
C ARG A 255 32.11 1.68 -11.58
N ASN A 256 30.95 1.38 -12.19
CA ASN A 256 30.56 1.93 -13.48
C ASN A 256 30.54 3.47 -13.48
N GLN A 257 29.98 4.08 -12.42
CA GLN A 257 29.94 5.54 -12.28
C GLN A 257 31.32 6.17 -12.14
N LYS A 258 32.26 5.50 -11.41
CA LYS A 258 33.65 5.95 -11.33
C LYS A 258 34.37 5.91 -12.69
N GLN A 259 33.96 4.99 -13.57
CA GLN A 259 34.45 4.84 -14.95
C GLN A 259 33.70 5.69 -15.96
N GLY A 260 32.89 6.67 -15.52
CA GLY A 260 32.12 7.57 -16.40
C GLY A 260 30.84 6.98 -17.00
N SER A 261 30.48 5.73 -16.68
CA SER A 261 29.24 5.10 -17.18
C SER A 261 28.08 5.32 -16.20
N TYR A 262 27.15 6.21 -16.57
CA TYR A 262 25.98 6.57 -15.74
C TYR A 262 24.71 5.84 -16.14
N HIS A 263 24.64 5.22 -17.31
CA HIS A 263 23.45 4.55 -17.83
C HIS A 263 23.33 3.09 -17.34
N ASN A 264 22.99 2.91 -16.05
CA ASN A 264 22.91 1.60 -15.37
C ASN A 264 21.49 1.03 -15.25
N LYS A 265 20.60 1.24 -16.26
CA LYS A 265 19.17 0.89 -16.20
C LYS A 265 18.91 -0.59 -15.85
N THR A 266 19.71 -1.51 -16.38
CA THR A 266 19.58 -2.96 -16.11
C THR A 266 19.96 -3.30 -14.66
N LEU A 267 21.04 -2.72 -14.14
CA LEU A 267 21.47 -2.91 -12.75
C LEU A 267 20.43 -2.31 -11.77
N TRP A 268 19.90 -1.13 -12.05
CA TRP A 268 18.83 -0.54 -11.25
C TRP A 268 17.56 -1.39 -11.22
N ARG A 269 17.19 -2.06 -12.34
CA ARG A 269 16.08 -3.01 -12.35
C ARG A 269 16.34 -4.23 -11.47
N LYS A 270 17.57 -4.78 -11.50
CA LYS A 270 17.97 -5.88 -10.61
C LYS A 270 17.90 -5.49 -9.14
N ILE A 271 18.45 -4.32 -8.78
CA ILE A 271 18.39 -3.77 -7.42
C ILE A 271 16.94 -3.61 -6.96
N ALA A 272 16.08 -3.02 -7.81
CA ALA A 272 14.66 -2.87 -7.50
C ALA A 272 13.96 -4.22 -7.29
N GLY A 273 14.32 -5.25 -8.08
CA GLY A 273 13.80 -6.61 -7.94
C GLY A 273 14.24 -7.27 -6.63
N ILE A 274 15.53 -7.18 -6.28
CA ILE A 274 16.07 -7.73 -5.02
C ILE A 274 15.44 -7.05 -3.82
N SER A 275 15.37 -5.71 -3.81
CA SER A 275 14.73 -4.97 -2.71
C SER A 275 13.24 -5.34 -2.54
N GLN A 276 12.55 -5.64 -3.65
CA GLN A 276 11.17 -6.09 -3.61
C GLN A 276 11.06 -7.51 -3.04
N ASP A 277 11.95 -8.41 -3.44
CA ASP A 277 12.01 -9.80 -2.96
C ASP A 277 12.26 -9.85 -1.44
N ILE A 278 13.21 -9.04 -0.94
CA ILE A 278 13.44 -8.88 0.51
C ILE A 278 12.16 -8.46 1.21
N ALA A 279 11.49 -7.41 0.72
CA ALA A 279 10.25 -6.93 1.35
C ALA A 279 9.13 -7.99 1.34
N ASP A 280 8.97 -8.73 0.24
CA ASP A 280 7.93 -9.75 0.11
C ASP A 280 8.22 -10.98 1.01
N LYS A 281 9.48 -11.38 1.12
CA LYS A 281 9.94 -12.43 2.06
C LYS A 281 9.77 -12.00 3.52
N THR A 282 10.09 -10.74 3.85
CA THR A 282 9.87 -10.18 5.18
C THR A 282 8.40 -10.23 5.56
N VAL A 283 7.51 -9.79 4.67
CA VAL A 283 6.06 -9.88 4.91
C VAL A 283 5.61 -11.31 5.11
N LYS A 284 6.10 -12.24 4.27
CA LYS A 284 5.75 -13.66 4.40
C LYS A 284 6.14 -14.19 5.78
N ALA A 285 7.38 -13.93 6.22
CA ALA A 285 7.90 -14.42 7.49
C ALA A 285 7.19 -13.80 8.71
N ILE A 286 6.83 -12.50 8.66
CA ILE A 286 6.03 -11.83 9.70
C ILE A 286 4.63 -12.44 9.76
N PHE A 287 3.98 -12.60 8.61
CA PHE A 287 2.61 -13.09 8.51
C PHE A 287 2.50 -14.53 9.00
N GLU A 288 3.38 -15.43 8.54
CA GLU A 288 3.42 -16.83 8.97
C GLU A 288 3.64 -16.95 10.48
N PHE A 289 4.55 -16.15 11.06
CA PHE A 289 4.78 -16.13 12.49
C PHE A 289 3.56 -15.66 13.29
N GLY A 290 2.83 -14.67 12.79
CA GLY A 290 1.59 -14.22 13.43
C GLY A 290 0.49 -15.28 13.38
N ILE A 291 0.27 -15.92 12.22
CA ILE A 291 -0.74 -16.99 12.05
C ILE A 291 -0.43 -18.19 12.93
N GLU A 292 0.84 -18.64 13.00
CA GLU A 292 1.29 -19.75 13.85
C GLU A 292 0.92 -19.55 15.33
N HIS A 293 0.87 -18.30 15.78
CA HIS A 293 0.56 -17.96 17.17
C HIS A 293 -0.87 -17.48 17.41
N ASN A 294 -1.75 -17.58 16.41
CA ASN A 294 -3.17 -17.21 16.49
C ASN A 294 -3.36 -15.77 17.01
N ILE A 295 -2.73 -14.79 16.36
CA ILE A 295 -2.86 -13.39 16.73
C ILE A 295 -4.14 -12.78 16.14
N ASP A 296 -4.56 -11.66 16.71
CA ASP A 296 -5.69 -10.85 16.24
C ASP A 296 -5.23 -9.62 15.43
N VAL A 297 -4.04 -9.09 15.76
CA VAL A 297 -3.55 -7.81 15.20
C VAL A 297 -2.05 -7.85 14.95
N PHE A 298 -1.62 -7.36 13.79
CA PHE A 298 -0.23 -6.93 13.58
C PHE A 298 -0.07 -5.47 13.98
N VAL A 299 0.90 -5.17 14.83
CA VAL A 299 1.19 -3.81 15.28
C VAL A 299 2.56 -3.38 14.77
N LEU A 300 2.59 -2.30 13.97
CA LEU A 300 3.81 -1.74 13.39
C LEU A 300 4.05 -0.31 13.87
N GLU A 301 5.26 0.18 13.65
CA GLU A 301 5.59 1.58 13.88
C GLU A 301 5.20 2.48 12.72
N TYR A 302 4.81 3.71 13.03
CA TYR A 302 4.69 4.78 12.03
C TYR A 302 6.07 5.34 11.71
N LEU A 303 6.57 5.00 10.51
CA LEU A 303 7.87 5.47 10.02
C LEU A 303 7.66 6.61 9.02
N ASP A 304 8.04 7.83 9.40
CA ASP A 304 8.04 9.00 8.52
C ASP A 304 9.46 9.45 8.22
N PHE A 305 9.84 9.35 6.95
CA PHE A 305 11.14 9.76 6.43
C PHE A 305 11.08 11.03 5.58
N LYS A 306 9.91 11.71 5.51
CA LYS A 306 9.78 12.97 4.76
C LYS A 306 10.69 14.05 5.35
N GLY A 307 11.51 14.66 4.50
CA GLY A 307 12.37 15.78 4.88
C GLY A 307 13.57 15.42 5.79
N LYS A 308 13.83 14.14 6.02
CA LYS A 308 15.00 13.70 6.78
C LYS A 308 16.14 13.30 5.83
N ASN A 309 17.37 13.71 6.14
CA ASN A 309 18.58 13.19 5.50
C ASN A 309 18.69 11.70 5.85
N THR A 310 18.20 10.84 4.97
CA THR A 310 18.19 9.41 5.17
C THR A 310 19.52 8.81 4.75
N VAL A 311 20.02 7.83 5.51
CA VAL A 311 21.20 7.06 5.16
C VAL A 311 20.97 6.37 3.80
N LYS A 312 22.00 6.26 2.95
CA LYS A 312 21.91 5.67 1.59
C LYS A 312 21.16 4.32 1.53
N ARG A 313 21.24 3.50 2.58
CA ARG A 313 20.50 2.22 2.68
C ARG A 313 18.98 2.36 2.76
N THR A 314 18.44 3.46 3.32
CA THR A 314 16.98 3.66 3.44
C THR A 314 16.31 3.85 2.09
N HIS A 315 17.02 4.29 1.04
CA HIS A 315 16.46 4.41 -0.31
C HIS A 315 16.01 3.07 -0.91
N PHE A 316 16.65 1.97 -0.51
CA PHE A 316 16.33 0.63 -1.01
C PHE A 316 15.40 -0.14 -0.06
N TRP A 317 15.17 0.38 1.12
CA TRP A 317 14.29 -0.22 2.11
C TRP A 317 12.84 0.06 1.81
N ARG A 318 12.11 -0.98 1.43
CA ARG A 318 10.73 -0.86 0.96
C ARG A 318 9.70 -1.00 2.09
N TYR A 319 9.90 -0.29 3.22
CA TYR A 319 9.00 -0.35 4.38
C TYR A 319 7.52 -0.10 4.02
N ARG A 320 7.23 0.87 3.11
CA ARG A 320 5.85 1.13 2.64
C ARG A 320 5.25 -0.06 1.93
N ARG A 321 6.07 -0.86 1.20
CA ARG A 321 5.62 -2.09 0.57
C ARG A 321 5.34 -3.15 1.63
N ILE A 322 6.22 -3.32 2.62
CA ILE A 322 6.02 -4.25 3.75
C ILE A 322 4.69 -3.93 4.41
N TYR A 323 4.47 -2.68 4.81
CA TYR A 323 3.22 -2.24 5.42
C TYR A 323 2.01 -2.55 4.53
N LYS A 324 2.02 -2.11 3.24
CA LYS A 324 0.88 -2.30 2.33
C LYS A 324 0.55 -3.77 2.08
N VAL A 325 1.57 -4.61 1.88
CA VAL A 325 1.37 -6.03 1.56
C VAL A 325 0.96 -6.80 2.82
N LEU A 326 1.54 -6.50 3.98
CA LEU A 326 1.14 -7.10 5.26
C LEU A 326 -0.30 -6.74 5.61
N THR A 327 -0.69 -5.46 5.48
CA THR A 327 -2.07 -5.01 5.72
C THR A 327 -3.06 -5.76 4.84
N ARG A 328 -2.77 -5.89 3.55
CA ARG A 328 -3.64 -6.63 2.64
C ARG A 328 -3.79 -8.09 3.07
N LYS A 329 -2.67 -8.79 3.32
CA LYS A 329 -2.69 -10.21 3.74
C LYS A 329 -3.40 -10.41 5.08
N ALA A 330 -3.16 -9.53 6.04
CA ALA A 330 -3.84 -9.57 7.34
C ALA A 330 -5.35 -9.42 7.18
N HIS A 331 -5.81 -8.41 6.43
CA HIS A 331 -7.23 -8.19 6.18
C HIS A 331 -7.86 -9.35 5.41
N GLU A 332 -7.20 -9.89 4.38
CA GLU A 332 -7.66 -11.08 3.63
C GLU A 332 -7.89 -12.30 4.56
N SER A 333 -7.19 -12.35 5.70
CA SER A 333 -7.34 -13.40 6.73
C SER A 333 -8.20 -12.97 7.93
N GLY A 334 -8.91 -11.86 7.86
CA GLY A 334 -9.75 -11.38 8.96
C GLY A 334 -9.00 -10.70 10.10
N LEU A 335 -7.66 -10.59 10.02
CA LEU A 335 -6.83 -9.97 11.04
C LEU A 335 -6.77 -8.47 10.87
N ARG A 336 -6.48 -7.75 11.96
CA ARG A 336 -6.29 -6.29 11.94
C ARG A 336 -4.83 -5.90 11.79
N VAL A 337 -4.59 -4.67 11.35
CA VAL A 337 -3.27 -4.02 11.39
C VAL A 337 -3.41 -2.67 12.08
N ALA A 338 -2.53 -2.39 13.02
CA ALA A 338 -2.47 -1.14 13.75
C ALA A 338 -1.09 -0.49 13.64
N ILE A 339 -1.06 0.82 13.81
CA ILE A 339 0.17 1.62 13.80
C ILE A 339 0.29 2.36 15.13
N VAL A 340 1.49 2.36 15.69
CA VAL A 340 1.85 3.10 16.90
C VAL A 340 2.95 4.12 16.62
N ASN A 341 3.11 5.09 17.51
CA ASN A 341 4.17 6.09 17.41
C ASN A 341 5.54 5.43 17.61
N ALA A 342 6.47 5.62 16.66
CA ALA A 342 7.82 5.06 16.68
C ALA A 342 8.81 5.77 17.63
N ARG A 343 8.46 6.98 18.12
CA ARG A 343 9.42 7.78 18.88
C ARG A 343 9.83 7.08 20.16
N ASN A 344 11.14 6.90 20.37
CA ASN A 344 11.78 6.35 21.56
C ASN A 344 11.49 4.86 21.86
N THR A 345 10.88 4.08 20.98
CA THR A 345 10.64 2.64 21.20
C THR A 345 11.92 1.86 21.43
N SER A 346 13.00 2.19 20.71
CA SER A 346 14.30 1.56 20.80
C SER A 346 15.28 2.26 21.76
N ARG A 347 14.84 3.30 22.49
CA ARG A 347 15.69 4.08 23.43
C ARG A 347 15.23 3.97 24.88
N LEU A 348 13.95 3.75 25.10
CA LEU A 348 13.42 3.52 26.43
C LEU A 348 13.45 2.02 26.75
N ALA A 349 14.01 1.68 27.90
CA ALA A 349 14.06 0.32 28.40
C ALA A 349 12.64 -0.21 28.66
N PHE A 350 12.34 -1.43 28.20
CA PHE A 350 10.99 -2.02 28.34
C PHE A 350 10.62 -2.27 29.79
N ASP A 351 11.62 -2.42 30.69
CA ASP A 351 11.43 -2.66 32.12
C ASP A 351 11.11 -1.40 32.93
N GLY A 352 11.04 -0.23 32.27
CA GLY A 352 10.73 1.03 32.93
C GLY A 352 11.93 1.74 33.58
N SER A 353 13.16 1.21 33.48
CA SER A 353 14.37 1.81 34.07
C SER A 353 14.82 3.12 33.37
N GLY A 354 14.09 3.57 32.34
CA GLY A 354 14.30 4.86 31.68
C GLY A 354 15.14 4.78 30.41
N TRP A 355 15.96 5.80 30.17
CA TRP A 355 16.79 5.89 28.97
C TRP A 355 17.95 4.91 28.99
N SER A 356 18.14 4.18 27.89
CA SER A 356 19.21 3.24 27.68
C SER A 356 20.34 3.82 26.83
N LYS A 357 21.57 3.38 27.06
CA LYS A 357 22.70 3.55 26.15
C LYS A 357 22.61 2.53 25.01
N ARG A 358 23.06 2.89 23.80
CA ARG A 358 22.94 2.00 22.63
C ARG A 358 24.22 2.02 21.77
N GLY A 359 24.69 0.84 21.42
CA GLY A 359 25.87 0.69 20.54
C GLY A 359 27.09 1.38 21.09
N ARG A 360 27.68 2.28 20.30
CA ARG A 360 28.93 3.01 20.67
C ARG A 360 28.80 3.90 21.92
N GLU A 361 27.60 4.18 22.40
CA GLU A 361 27.37 4.86 23.68
C GLU A 361 27.76 3.96 24.89
N ILE A 362 27.83 2.63 24.69
CA ILE A 362 28.24 1.66 25.70
C ILE A 362 29.77 1.49 25.63
N THR A 363 30.27 1.02 24.46
CA THR A 363 31.73 0.96 24.15
C THR A 363 31.90 1.19 22.64
N PRO A 364 33.10 1.66 22.18
CA PRO A 364 33.37 1.95 20.76
C PRO A 364 33.08 0.78 19.81
N ASN A 365 33.24 -0.45 20.28
CA ASN A 365 33.07 -1.66 19.47
C ASN A 365 31.69 -2.34 19.63
N THR A 366 30.78 -1.81 20.47
CA THR A 366 29.46 -2.41 20.70
C THR A 366 28.58 -2.25 19.46
N PRO A 367 27.99 -3.35 18.94
CA PRO A 367 27.01 -3.29 17.84
C PRO A 367 25.80 -2.45 18.19
N TYR A 368 25.24 -1.74 17.20
CA TYR A 368 24.09 -0.85 17.40
C TYR A 368 22.79 -1.59 17.77
N SER A 369 22.74 -2.93 17.59
CA SER A 369 21.66 -3.80 18.05
C SER A 369 21.68 -4.10 19.55
N ILE A 370 22.76 -3.73 20.26
CA ILE A 370 22.92 -3.93 21.71
C ILE A 370 22.61 -2.62 22.42
N MET A 371 21.88 -2.74 23.53
CA MET A 371 21.58 -1.64 24.44
C MET A 371 21.88 -2.04 25.88
N GLN A 372 22.18 -1.05 26.72
CA GLN A 372 22.40 -1.19 28.15
C GLN A 372 21.35 -0.32 28.88
N PHE A 373 20.59 -0.95 29.78
CA PHE A 373 19.61 -0.28 30.63
C PHE A 373 20.30 0.50 31.75
N ALA A 374 19.57 1.40 32.40
CA ALA A 374 20.09 2.14 33.56
C ALA A 374 20.47 1.20 34.72
N THR A 375 19.85 0.03 34.80
CA THR A 375 20.18 -1.05 35.76
C THR A 375 21.48 -1.80 35.44
N GLY A 376 22.18 -1.48 34.35
CA GLY A 376 23.32 -2.23 33.85
C GLY A 376 23.01 -3.43 32.96
N LYS A 377 21.73 -3.85 32.87
CA LYS A 377 21.31 -4.99 32.06
C LYS A 377 21.61 -4.75 30.57
N ILE A 378 22.21 -5.73 29.92
CA ILE A 378 22.47 -5.75 28.49
C ILE A 378 21.30 -6.45 27.78
N TYR A 379 20.78 -5.84 26.70
CA TYR A 379 19.65 -6.38 25.96
C TYR A 379 19.74 -6.09 24.45
N ASN A 380 18.90 -6.77 23.64
CA ASN A 380 18.78 -6.47 22.23
C ASN A 380 17.83 -5.29 22.02
N ALA A 381 18.27 -4.26 21.30
CA ALA A 381 17.52 -3.01 21.09
C ALA A 381 16.28 -3.18 20.23
N ASP A 382 16.32 -4.06 19.21
CA ASP A 382 15.21 -4.28 18.29
C ASP A 382 14.11 -5.11 19.00
N LEU A 383 14.52 -6.04 19.87
CA LEU A 383 13.57 -6.81 20.70
C LEU A 383 12.91 -5.91 21.76
N ASN A 384 13.70 -5.03 22.41
CA ASN A 384 13.15 -4.01 23.29
C ASN A 384 12.13 -3.10 22.57
N ALA A 385 12.44 -2.70 21.34
CA ALA A 385 11.51 -1.90 20.53
C ALA A 385 10.20 -2.65 20.27
N SER A 386 10.25 -3.93 19.88
CA SER A 386 9.05 -4.72 19.63
C SER A 386 8.13 -4.83 20.85
N TYR A 387 8.70 -4.96 22.07
CA TYR A 387 7.92 -4.97 23.31
C TYR A 387 7.22 -3.63 23.59
N ASN A 388 7.94 -2.53 23.40
CA ASN A 388 7.37 -1.20 23.58
C ASN A 388 6.30 -0.89 22.52
N ILE A 389 6.44 -1.38 21.28
CA ILE A 389 5.44 -1.28 20.22
C ILE A 389 4.15 -1.98 20.66
N GLY A 390 4.24 -3.22 21.14
CA GLY A 390 3.09 -3.99 21.61
C GLY A 390 2.41 -3.34 22.81
N ALA A 391 3.18 -2.92 23.80
CA ALA A 391 2.67 -2.22 24.97
C ALA A 391 1.90 -0.94 24.61
N ARG A 392 2.41 -0.11 23.68
CA ARG A 392 1.74 1.12 23.22
C ARG A 392 0.38 0.85 22.58
N TYR A 393 0.24 -0.26 21.88
CA TYR A 393 -1.04 -0.67 21.32
C TYR A 393 -2.05 -0.95 22.43
N PHE A 394 -1.70 -1.82 23.38
CA PHE A 394 -2.60 -2.19 24.47
C PHE A 394 -2.89 -1.04 25.44
N ILE A 395 -1.91 -0.20 25.77
CA ILE A 395 -2.13 1.01 26.56
C ILE A 395 -3.17 1.92 25.89
N LYS A 396 -3.00 2.17 24.59
CA LYS A 396 -3.97 2.99 23.82
C LYS A 396 -5.36 2.37 23.82
N HIS A 397 -5.45 1.07 23.67
CA HIS A 397 -6.71 0.33 23.66
C HIS A 397 -7.38 0.40 25.03
N LEU A 398 -6.65 0.09 26.10
CA LEU A 398 -7.16 0.14 27.49
C LEU A 398 -7.67 1.51 27.87
N LEU A 399 -6.89 2.58 27.60
CA LEU A 399 -7.30 3.96 27.93
C LEU A 399 -8.53 4.45 27.13
N LYS A 400 -8.91 3.74 26.05
CA LYS A 400 -10.16 4.02 25.32
C LYS A 400 -11.38 3.33 25.91
N THR A 401 -11.20 2.19 26.58
CA THR A 401 -12.29 1.37 27.10
C THR A 401 -12.71 1.75 28.51
N VAL A 402 -11.87 2.43 29.27
CA VAL A 402 -12.17 2.92 30.61
C VAL A 402 -12.92 4.24 30.61
N THR A 403 -13.69 4.52 31.68
CA THR A 403 -14.38 5.80 31.86
C THR A 403 -13.38 6.97 31.99
N VAL A 404 -13.85 8.20 31.78
CA VAL A 404 -13.01 9.42 31.92
C VAL A 404 -12.40 9.50 33.31
N THR A 405 -13.21 9.25 34.36
CA THR A 405 -12.75 9.27 35.77
C THR A 405 -11.68 8.23 36.04
N GLN A 406 -11.90 6.98 35.58
CA GLN A 406 -10.91 5.91 35.70
C GLN A 406 -9.63 6.25 34.94
N ARG A 407 -9.75 6.82 33.75
CA ARG A 407 -8.60 7.23 32.95
C ARG A 407 -7.76 8.28 33.67
N LEU A 408 -8.36 9.32 34.22
CA LEU A 408 -7.65 10.35 34.99
C LEU A 408 -6.96 9.77 36.22
N ALA A 409 -7.61 8.88 36.94
CA ALA A 409 -7.02 8.18 38.09
C ALA A 409 -5.80 7.32 37.68
N LEU A 410 -5.90 6.60 36.55
CA LEU A 410 -4.80 5.80 36.01
C LEU A 410 -3.62 6.66 35.52
N GLU A 411 -3.91 7.76 34.81
CA GLU A 411 -2.88 8.71 34.34
C GLU A 411 -2.16 9.41 35.50
N ALA A 412 -2.84 9.65 36.61
CA ALA A 412 -2.23 10.20 37.83
C ALA A 412 -1.23 9.21 38.46
N LYS A 413 -1.57 7.92 38.51
CA LYS A 413 -0.72 6.86 39.10
C LYS A 413 0.39 6.37 38.18
N VAL A 414 0.18 6.42 36.88
CA VAL A 414 1.15 6.05 35.84
C VAL A 414 1.34 7.22 34.87
N PRO A 415 1.99 8.32 35.27
CA PRO A 415 2.02 9.57 34.48
C PRO A 415 2.62 9.43 33.08
N TRP A 416 3.50 8.44 32.86
CA TRP A 416 4.16 8.18 31.57
C TRP A 416 3.17 7.78 30.46
N VAL A 417 2.00 7.25 30.80
CA VAL A 417 1.00 6.82 29.79
C VAL A 417 0.27 8.00 29.12
N SER A 418 0.28 9.18 29.71
CA SER A 418 -0.26 10.42 29.10
C SER A 418 0.51 10.81 27.83
N LYS A 419 1.82 10.52 27.76
CA LYS A 419 2.68 10.80 26.63
C LYS A 419 2.97 9.51 25.85
N ARG A 420 2.28 9.30 24.73
CA ARG A 420 2.40 8.11 23.86
C ARG A 420 3.84 7.72 23.46
N SER A 421 4.77 8.69 23.44
CA SER A 421 6.17 8.47 23.07
C SER A 421 7.05 7.96 24.21
N THR A 422 6.52 7.86 25.42
CA THR A 422 7.25 7.40 26.62
C THR A 422 6.73 6.08 27.18
N CYS A 423 5.65 5.53 26.61
CA CYS A 423 5.09 4.27 27.09
C CYS A 423 6.00 3.07 26.76
N THR A 424 6.20 2.22 27.77
CA THR A 424 7.00 1.00 27.76
C THR A 424 6.16 -0.21 28.19
N LEU A 425 6.72 -1.42 28.11
CA LEU A 425 6.05 -2.65 28.58
C LEU A 425 5.75 -2.60 30.08
N SER A 426 6.68 -2.08 30.90
CA SER A 426 6.46 -1.90 32.35
C SER A 426 5.26 -0.99 32.62
N ASN A 427 5.06 0.07 31.83
CA ASN A 427 3.87 0.93 32.00
C ASN A 427 2.57 0.20 31.70
N LEU A 428 2.53 -0.73 30.75
CA LEU A 428 1.34 -1.57 30.49
C LEU A 428 1.04 -2.46 31.67
N ILE A 429 2.03 -3.15 32.21
CA ILE A 429 1.91 -4.03 33.37
C ILE A 429 1.38 -3.26 34.60
N ASN A 430 2.00 -2.12 34.91
CA ASN A 430 1.59 -1.27 36.02
C ASN A 430 0.14 -0.75 35.83
N LEU A 431 -0.21 -0.33 34.61
CA LEU A 431 -1.54 0.16 34.29
C LEU A 431 -2.60 -0.92 34.47
N ARG A 432 -2.30 -2.18 34.12
CA ARG A 432 -3.20 -3.33 34.33
C ARG A 432 -3.39 -3.61 35.82
N SER A 433 -2.31 -3.64 36.60
CA SER A 433 -2.36 -3.82 38.05
C SER A 433 -3.23 -2.75 38.73
N GLU A 434 -3.02 -1.47 38.40
CA GLU A 434 -3.81 -0.36 38.96
C GLU A 434 -5.29 -0.42 38.56
N LEU A 435 -5.60 -0.84 37.32
CA LEU A 435 -6.98 -1.01 36.89
C LEU A 435 -7.69 -2.11 37.70
N THR A 436 -7.03 -3.22 37.98
CA THR A 436 -7.58 -4.29 38.81
C THR A 436 -7.90 -3.81 40.23
N VAL A 437 -7.02 -2.99 40.82
CA VAL A 437 -7.26 -2.38 42.13
C VAL A 437 -8.44 -1.40 42.11
N LEU A 438 -8.55 -0.58 41.06
CA LEU A 438 -9.66 0.36 40.92
C LEU A 438 -11.00 -0.35 40.74
N THR A 439 -11.07 -1.40 39.95
CA THR A 439 -12.31 -2.18 39.75
C THR A 439 -12.74 -2.91 41.01
N ALA A 440 -11.82 -3.47 41.78
CA ALA A 440 -12.14 -4.08 43.07
C ALA A 440 -12.71 -3.11 44.09
N ARG A 441 -12.21 -1.86 44.13
CA ARG A 441 -12.73 -0.78 45.02
C ARG A 441 -14.10 -0.25 44.62
N THR A 442 -14.50 -0.40 43.35
CA THR A 442 -15.83 0.07 42.89
C THR A 442 -16.91 -0.99 43.09
N GLN A 443 -16.51 -2.24 43.37
CA GLN A 443 -17.43 -3.36 43.66
C GLN A 443 -17.58 -3.67 45.14
N ALA A 444 -16.71 -3.08 45.98
CA ALA A 444 -16.82 -3.08 47.45
C ALA A 444 -17.54 -1.81 47.95
#